data_9ba5a2943074f0eb3837b998c8481a54
#
_entry.id   9ba5a2943074f0eb3837b998c8481a54
#
_cell.length_a   1.000
_cell.length_b   1.000
_cell.length_c   1.000
_cell.angle_alpha   90.00
_cell.angle_beta   90.00
_cell.angle_gamma   90.00
#
_symmetry.space_group_name_H-M   'P 1'
#
loop_
_entity.id
_entity.type
_entity.pdbx_description
1 polymer ?
#
loop_
_entity_poly.entity_id
_entity_poly.type
_entity_poly.pdbx_seq_one_letter_code
_entity_poly.pdbx_strand_id
1 'polypeptide(L)'
;MVQKCSKGGYSLIVWAECYLSFLEMKMIENCSAVKKVVFVSKQEYDNYIDECIIQKSTYIYNMVQYHDDVRNKKLEAVVTYMGSLTPEKGFHVLAKSWKKVVKAIPDAKLQVIGSGKLYSRYNKLGKYGLADECYEKKFMKYLTNDNGDILKSVKFCGIVGVEKNEILKKTMVGVVNPTAISETFCISAVEMELLGIPVVTKGKLGLCDTIKNKYTGLTFLFEKNIYKYIIKLLKDKTKNQRYGENAIQFARKNFQPEIIIKQWYELLQRLDTDEIYIKPNNYYFNDFKWLRVMNRRIRKTLGYNHTVSINQLIYYIKKFLKGMIR
;
A
#
# COMPACT_ATOMS: atom_id res chain seq x y z
N MET A 1 17.43 10.79 -18.08
CA MET A 1 17.53 9.36 -18.53
C MET A 1 16.64 9.11 -19.75
N VAL A 2 15.33 9.34 -19.69
CA VAL A 2 14.36 9.08 -20.79
C VAL A 2 14.75 9.73 -22.13
N GLN A 3 15.20 11.02 -22.12
CA GLN A 3 15.65 11.72 -23.33
C GLN A 3 16.94 11.16 -23.96
N LYS A 4 17.84 10.57 -23.18
CA LYS A 4 19.05 9.92 -23.71
C LYS A 4 18.73 8.60 -24.42
N CYS A 5 17.75 7.85 -23.91
CA CYS A 5 17.35 6.58 -24.49
C CYS A 5 16.58 6.77 -25.83
N SER A 6 15.83 7.85 -26.01
CA SER A 6 15.13 8.13 -27.28
C SER A 6 16.11 8.36 -28.44
N LYS A 7 17.30 8.92 -28.17
CA LYS A 7 18.34 9.13 -29.19
C LYS A 7 19.08 7.83 -29.56
N GLY A 8 19.02 6.79 -28.72
CA GLY A 8 19.70 5.52 -28.93
C GLY A 8 18.87 4.43 -29.59
N GLY A 9 17.65 4.72 -30.06
CA GLY A 9 16.76 3.74 -30.71
C GLY A 9 16.18 2.66 -29.77
N TYR A 10 16.24 2.86 -28.45
CA TYR A 10 15.72 1.90 -27.47
C TYR A 10 14.21 2.01 -27.29
N SER A 11 13.53 0.87 -27.13
CA SER A 11 12.17 0.81 -26.60
C SER A 11 12.19 0.73 -25.08
N LEU A 12 11.38 1.57 -24.41
CA LEU A 12 11.37 1.69 -22.96
C LEU A 12 10.03 1.26 -22.37
N ILE A 13 10.10 0.56 -21.25
CA ILE A 13 8.97 0.34 -20.35
C ILE A 13 9.21 1.16 -19.08
N VAL A 14 8.23 1.95 -18.67
CA VAL A 14 8.21 2.62 -17.37
C VAL A 14 7.46 1.75 -16.38
N TRP A 15 8.17 1.18 -15.40
CA TRP A 15 7.56 0.47 -14.28
C TRP A 15 7.36 1.47 -13.13
N ALA A 16 6.10 1.85 -12.90
CA ALA A 16 5.73 2.88 -11.94
C ALA A 16 5.45 2.25 -10.56
N GLU A 17 6.45 2.28 -9.69
CA GLU A 17 6.37 1.83 -8.29
C GLU A 17 5.80 2.91 -7.36
N CYS A 18 5.79 4.16 -7.82
CA CYS A 18 5.27 5.33 -7.11
C CYS A 18 4.28 6.10 -7.98
N TYR A 19 3.40 6.86 -7.35
CA TYR A 19 2.49 7.75 -8.08
C TYR A 19 3.26 8.75 -8.93
N LEU A 20 2.95 8.77 -10.23
CA LEU A 20 3.54 9.71 -11.17
C LEU A 20 3.01 11.12 -10.92
N SER A 21 3.91 12.08 -10.79
CA SER A 21 3.57 13.49 -10.80
C SER A 21 3.08 13.93 -12.19
N PHE A 22 2.40 15.07 -12.25
CA PHE A 22 1.96 15.64 -13.52
C PHE A 22 3.11 15.89 -14.50
N LEU A 23 4.26 16.34 -14.03
CA LEU A 23 5.43 16.59 -14.88
C LEU A 23 6.04 15.28 -15.42
N GLU A 24 6.14 14.23 -14.58
CA GLU A 24 6.59 12.91 -15.01
C GLU A 24 5.67 12.32 -16.07
N MET A 25 4.34 12.44 -15.89
CA MET A 25 3.38 12.01 -16.90
C MET A 25 3.61 12.71 -18.25
N LYS A 26 3.81 14.05 -18.23
CA LYS A 26 4.08 14.81 -19.46
C LYS A 26 5.41 14.40 -20.12
N MET A 27 6.45 14.12 -19.34
CA MET A 27 7.71 13.62 -19.87
C MET A 27 7.53 12.24 -20.55
N ILE A 28 6.75 11.35 -19.94
CA ILE A 28 6.43 10.02 -20.48
C ILE A 28 5.57 10.13 -21.73
N GLU A 29 4.55 11.00 -21.75
CA GLU A 29 3.67 11.23 -22.90
C GLU A 29 4.47 11.67 -24.13
N ASN A 30 5.37 12.64 -23.95
CA ASN A 30 6.16 13.24 -25.03
C ASN A 30 7.37 12.40 -25.46
N CYS A 31 7.62 11.24 -24.84
CA CYS A 31 8.72 10.37 -25.22
C CYS A 31 8.23 9.20 -26.08
N SER A 32 8.57 9.22 -27.38
CA SER A 32 8.24 8.15 -28.34
C SER A 32 8.92 6.80 -28.02
N ALA A 33 10.06 6.84 -27.31
CA ALA A 33 10.76 5.63 -26.88
C ALA A 33 9.98 4.87 -25.79
N VAL A 34 9.12 5.54 -25.00
CA VAL A 34 8.31 4.86 -23.98
C VAL A 34 7.13 4.16 -24.65
N LYS A 35 7.22 2.85 -24.77
CA LYS A 35 6.20 1.98 -25.39
C LYS A 35 5.09 1.62 -24.42
N LYS A 36 5.43 1.30 -23.17
CA LYS A 36 4.45 0.93 -22.14
C LYS A 36 4.75 1.58 -20.80
N VAL A 37 3.68 1.81 -20.03
CA VAL A 37 3.72 2.19 -18.61
C VAL A 37 3.01 1.09 -17.82
N VAL A 38 3.69 0.51 -16.84
CA VAL A 38 3.17 -0.57 -16.02
C VAL A 38 3.02 -0.07 -14.59
N PHE A 39 1.79 0.03 -14.12
CA PHE A 39 1.47 0.34 -12.73
C PHE A 39 1.51 -0.92 -11.87
N VAL A 40 1.86 -0.80 -10.59
CA VAL A 40 1.97 -1.96 -9.70
C VAL A 40 0.63 -2.40 -9.09
N SER A 41 -0.44 -1.67 -9.35
CA SER A 41 -1.79 -2.06 -8.94
C SER A 41 -2.86 -1.54 -9.89
N LYS A 42 -3.99 -2.22 -9.91
CA LYS A 42 -5.15 -1.79 -10.68
C LYS A 42 -5.72 -0.48 -10.13
N GLN A 43 -5.67 -0.29 -8.82
CA GLN A 43 -6.11 0.94 -8.18
C GLN A 43 -5.24 2.13 -8.61
N GLU A 44 -3.92 1.93 -8.72
CA GLU A 44 -3.03 2.96 -9.23
C GLU A 44 -3.32 3.28 -10.70
N TYR A 45 -3.47 2.27 -11.56
CA TYR A 45 -3.92 2.44 -12.94
C TYR A 45 -5.22 3.27 -13.03
N ASP A 46 -6.20 2.99 -12.17
CA ASP A 46 -7.49 3.70 -12.15
C ASP A 46 -7.35 5.20 -11.85
N ASN A 47 -6.27 5.64 -11.19
CA ASN A 47 -5.99 7.06 -10.95
C ASN A 47 -5.56 7.84 -12.21
N TYR A 48 -5.22 7.14 -13.28
CA TYR A 48 -4.74 7.73 -14.53
C TYR A 48 -5.64 7.46 -15.73
N ILE A 49 -6.84 6.90 -15.54
CA ILE A 49 -7.72 6.50 -16.65
C ILE A 49 -8.17 7.66 -17.55
N ASP A 50 -8.13 8.90 -17.07
CA ASP A 50 -8.41 10.11 -17.83
C ASP A 50 -7.14 10.82 -18.32
N GLU A 51 -5.95 10.24 -18.15
CA GLU A 51 -4.69 10.76 -18.67
C GLU A 51 -4.36 10.21 -20.06
N CYS A 52 -3.55 10.95 -20.82
CA CYS A 52 -3.10 10.49 -22.14
C CYS A 52 -2.23 9.21 -22.04
N ILE A 53 -1.39 9.10 -20.99
CA ILE A 53 -0.51 7.94 -20.79
C ILE A 53 -1.27 6.62 -20.69
N ILE A 54 -2.59 6.66 -20.39
CA ILE A 54 -3.38 5.44 -20.25
C ILE A 54 -3.47 4.64 -21.56
N GLN A 55 -3.28 5.29 -22.71
CA GLN A 55 -3.31 4.64 -24.02
C GLN A 55 -2.19 3.60 -24.17
N LYS A 56 -1.06 3.80 -23.46
CA LYS A 56 0.08 2.87 -23.43
C LYS A 56 0.31 2.27 -22.04
N SER A 57 -0.71 2.27 -21.19
CA SER A 57 -0.59 1.80 -19.81
C SER A 57 -1.32 0.50 -19.55
N THR A 58 -0.76 -0.30 -18.66
CA THR A 58 -1.38 -1.48 -18.06
C THR A 58 -1.04 -1.54 -16.57
N TYR A 59 -1.48 -2.59 -15.87
CA TYR A 59 -0.97 -2.88 -14.54
C TYR A 59 -0.53 -4.33 -14.45
N ILE A 60 0.54 -4.56 -13.70
CA ILE A 60 1.03 -5.88 -13.29
C ILE A 60 1.38 -5.74 -11.81
N TYR A 61 0.80 -6.59 -10.98
CA TYR A 61 1.06 -6.56 -9.53
C TYR A 61 2.53 -6.89 -9.22
N ASN A 62 3.02 -6.39 -8.08
CA ASN A 62 4.29 -6.84 -7.57
C ASN A 62 4.20 -8.31 -7.16
N MET A 63 5.20 -9.08 -7.53
CA MET A 63 5.31 -10.49 -7.10
C MET A 63 5.80 -10.55 -5.66
N VAL A 64 5.29 -11.53 -4.92
CA VAL A 64 5.75 -11.83 -3.56
C VAL A 64 6.05 -13.32 -3.49
N GLN A 65 7.29 -13.65 -3.13
CA GLN A 65 7.72 -15.03 -3.05
C GLN A 65 6.97 -15.74 -1.92
N TYR A 66 6.44 -16.89 -2.23
CA TYR A 66 5.79 -17.77 -1.29
C TYR A 66 6.77 -18.81 -0.74
N HIS A 67 6.70 -19.03 0.55
CA HIS A 67 7.30 -20.17 1.24
C HIS A 67 6.16 -21.03 1.78
N ASP A 68 6.33 -22.37 1.86
CA ASP A 68 5.28 -23.29 2.36
C ASP A 68 4.98 -23.11 3.86
N ASP A 69 5.54 -22.08 4.44
CA ASP A 69 5.28 -21.67 5.81
C ASP A 69 3.85 -21.13 5.94
N VAL A 70 3.19 -21.53 7.01
CA VAL A 70 1.92 -20.96 7.45
C VAL A 70 2.01 -20.61 8.94
N ARG A 71 1.15 -19.69 9.39
CA ARG A 71 1.11 -19.33 10.81
C ARG A 71 0.75 -20.55 11.68
N ASN A 72 1.10 -20.50 12.96
CA ASN A 72 0.81 -21.53 13.94
C ASN A 72 -0.70 -21.78 14.06
N LYS A 73 -1.10 -23.04 14.27
CA LYS A 73 -2.52 -23.40 14.48
C LYS A 73 -3.06 -22.82 15.80
N LYS A 74 -2.25 -22.86 16.86
CA LYS A 74 -2.61 -22.28 18.17
C LYS A 74 -1.95 -20.92 18.31
N LEU A 75 -2.75 -19.84 18.27
CA LEU A 75 -2.29 -18.47 18.32
C LEU A 75 -2.66 -17.80 19.64
N GLU A 76 -1.71 -17.07 20.18
CA GLU A 76 -1.96 -16.05 21.21
C GLU A 76 -2.52 -14.77 20.57
N ALA A 77 -3.02 -13.83 21.37
CA ALA A 77 -3.57 -12.57 20.90
C ALA A 77 -2.46 -11.59 20.44
N VAL A 78 -1.67 -12.01 19.46
CA VAL A 78 -0.57 -11.21 18.90
C VAL A 78 -1.03 -10.41 17.71
N VAL A 79 -0.83 -9.11 17.78
CA VAL A 79 -1.01 -8.15 16.68
C VAL A 79 0.36 -7.73 16.18
N THR A 80 0.60 -7.83 14.87
CA THR A 80 1.87 -7.39 14.29
C THR A 80 1.64 -6.24 13.32
N TYR A 81 2.29 -5.10 13.59
CA TYR A 81 2.45 -4.03 12.60
C TYR A 81 3.68 -4.31 11.75
N MET A 82 3.56 -4.18 10.43
CA MET A 82 4.70 -4.28 9.52
C MET A 82 4.72 -3.13 8.53
N GLY A 83 5.77 -2.32 8.59
CA GLY A 83 5.98 -1.16 7.73
C GLY A 83 6.95 -0.14 8.34
N SER A 84 7.41 0.80 7.52
CA SER A 84 8.28 1.88 7.98
C SER A 84 7.59 2.70 9.07
N LEU A 85 8.36 3.17 10.03
CA LEU A 85 7.87 4.08 11.08
C LEU A 85 7.95 5.53 10.60
N THR A 86 7.08 5.86 9.63
CA THR A 86 6.92 7.22 9.07
C THR A 86 5.47 7.68 9.19
N PRO A 87 5.21 9.01 9.16
CA PRO A 87 3.85 9.55 9.20
C PRO A 87 2.92 8.96 8.15
N GLU A 88 3.43 8.73 6.94
CA GLU A 88 2.68 8.22 5.79
C GLU A 88 2.22 6.78 5.99
N LYS A 89 3.05 5.95 6.65
CA LYS A 89 2.73 4.54 6.98
C LYS A 89 1.91 4.38 8.26
N GLY A 90 1.72 5.45 9.03
CA GLY A 90 0.65 5.62 9.99
C GLY A 90 0.68 4.77 11.27
N PHE A 91 1.84 4.27 11.72
CA PHE A 91 1.94 3.51 12.97
C PHE A 91 1.30 4.22 14.17
N HIS A 92 1.35 5.56 14.21
CA HIS A 92 0.76 6.37 15.28
C HIS A 92 -0.75 6.17 15.46
N VAL A 93 -1.48 5.74 14.41
CA VAL A 93 -2.92 5.43 14.48
C VAL A 93 -3.16 4.16 15.31
N LEU A 94 -2.34 3.12 15.07
CA LEU A 94 -2.38 1.89 15.86
C LEU A 94 -1.95 2.16 17.30
N ALA A 95 -0.83 2.86 17.50
CA ALA A 95 -0.30 3.22 18.83
C ALA A 95 -1.36 3.93 19.67
N LYS A 96 -2.00 4.98 19.13
CA LYS A 96 -3.09 5.71 19.81
C LYS A 96 -4.26 4.81 20.22
N SER A 97 -4.48 3.73 19.48
CA SER A 97 -5.60 2.81 19.71
C SER A 97 -5.21 1.63 20.60
N TRP A 98 -3.93 1.41 20.90
CA TRP A 98 -3.44 0.19 21.54
C TRP A 98 -4.01 -0.03 22.95
N LYS A 99 -4.06 1.00 23.78
CA LYS A 99 -4.64 0.90 25.13
C LYS A 99 -6.09 0.39 25.11
N LYS A 100 -6.88 0.69 24.05
CA LYS A 100 -8.26 0.20 23.90
C LYS A 100 -8.29 -1.29 23.54
N VAL A 101 -7.30 -1.76 22.79
CA VAL A 101 -7.13 -3.20 22.47
C VAL A 101 -6.81 -3.98 23.74
N VAL A 102 -5.80 -3.54 24.50
CA VAL A 102 -5.40 -4.18 25.78
C VAL A 102 -6.53 -4.14 26.80
N LYS A 103 -7.29 -3.04 26.91
CA LYS A 103 -8.47 -2.99 27.79
C LYS A 103 -9.51 -4.07 27.46
N ALA A 104 -9.69 -4.39 26.16
CA ALA A 104 -10.67 -5.40 25.73
C ALA A 104 -10.11 -6.82 25.72
N ILE A 105 -8.79 -6.97 25.63
CA ILE A 105 -8.04 -8.24 25.57
C ILE A 105 -6.73 -8.03 26.35
N PRO A 106 -6.73 -8.30 27.66
CA PRO A 106 -5.58 -7.99 28.53
C PRO A 106 -4.27 -8.67 28.12
N ASP A 107 -4.34 -9.87 27.55
CA ASP A 107 -3.17 -10.65 27.09
C ASP A 107 -2.69 -10.27 25.69
N ALA A 108 -3.29 -9.24 25.04
CA ALA A 108 -2.89 -8.81 23.72
C ALA A 108 -1.45 -8.28 23.72
N LYS A 109 -0.67 -8.73 22.73
CA LYS A 109 0.72 -8.33 22.50
C LYS A 109 0.82 -7.61 21.16
N LEU A 110 1.56 -6.51 21.09
CA LEU A 110 1.88 -5.79 19.86
C LEU A 110 3.34 -6.03 19.50
N GLN A 111 3.58 -6.54 18.31
CA GLN A 111 4.90 -6.63 17.70
C GLN A 111 4.99 -5.59 16.58
N VAL A 112 6.12 -4.89 16.48
CA VAL A 112 6.35 -3.82 15.51
C VAL A 112 7.58 -4.16 14.70
N ILE A 113 7.37 -4.52 13.43
CA ILE A 113 8.42 -4.78 12.45
C ILE A 113 8.56 -3.56 11.57
N GLY A 114 9.75 -2.97 11.57
CA GLY A 114 10.10 -1.80 10.77
C GLY A 114 10.85 -0.74 11.55
N SER A 115 11.31 0.27 10.83
CA SER A 115 12.09 1.38 11.39
C SER A 115 11.84 2.65 10.59
N GLY A 116 11.99 3.80 11.21
CA GLY A 116 12.03 5.10 10.54
C GLY A 116 13.37 5.45 9.91
N LYS A 117 14.41 4.63 10.14
CA LYS A 117 15.78 4.90 9.64
C LYS A 117 15.92 4.79 8.12
N LEU A 118 15.06 4.02 7.44
CA LEU A 118 15.18 3.71 6.02
C LEU A 118 15.08 4.94 5.11
N TYR A 119 14.33 5.96 5.50
CA TYR A 119 14.05 7.15 4.68
C TYR A 119 14.68 8.45 5.20
N SER A 120 15.37 8.41 6.34
CA SER A 120 15.90 9.62 7.01
C SER A 120 17.35 9.44 7.42
N ARG A 121 18.27 9.39 6.45
CA ARG A 121 19.71 9.33 6.76
C ARG A 121 20.23 10.55 7.54
N TYR A 122 19.52 11.66 7.50
CA TYR A 122 19.93 12.96 8.07
C TYR A 122 19.05 13.43 9.25
N ASN A 123 17.94 12.76 9.56
CA ASN A 123 17.07 13.18 10.65
C ASN A 123 17.58 12.63 12.00
N LYS A 124 17.49 13.47 13.02
CA LYS A 124 17.78 13.07 14.41
C LYS A 124 16.74 12.07 14.87
N LEU A 125 17.22 10.90 15.31
CA LEU A 125 16.34 9.89 15.89
C LEU A 125 15.83 10.32 17.27
N GLY A 126 14.64 9.86 17.63
CA GLY A 126 14.08 10.06 18.95
C GLY A 126 14.79 9.27 20.03
N LYS A 127 14.35 9.44 21.29
CA LYS A 127 14.90 8.82 22.50
C LYS A 127 15.06 7.30 22.40
N TYR A 128 14.13 6.63 21.71
CA TYR A 128 14.10 5.16 21.58
C TYR A 128 14.80 4.68 20.30
N GLY A 129 15.27 5.57 19.46
CA GLY A 129 15.98 5.24 18.23
C GLY A 129 15.14 4.56 17.15
N LEU A 130 13.82 4.70 17.19
CA LEU A 130 12.88 3.99 16.33
C LEU A 130 12.52 4.76 15.07
N ALA A 131 12.41 6.09 15.17
CA ALA A 131 11.98 6.96 14.09
C ALA A 131 12.55 8.38 14.26
N ASP A 132 12.22 9.29 13.32
CA ASP A 132 12.44 10.73 13.49
C ASP A 132 11.89 11.22 14.83
N GLU A 133 12.60 12.13 15.50
CA GLU A 133 12.28 12.56 16.86
C GLU A 133 10.85 13.08 17.02
N CYS A 134 10.38 13.90 16.07
CA CYS A 134 9.03 14.44 16.12
C CYS A 134 7.97 13.36 15.94
N TYR A 135 8.21 12.43 15.03
CA TYR A 135 7.29 11.35 14.78
C TYR A 135 7.32 10.30 15.90
N GLU A 136 8.48 9.97 16.43
CA GLU A 136 8.63 9.06 17.56
C GLU A 136 7.85 9.55 18.78
N LYS A 137 7.99 10.83 19.15
CA LYS A 137 7.19 11.46 20.23
C LYS A 137 5.68 11.32 19.99
N LYS A 138 5.24 11.42 18.74
CA LYS A 138 3.81 11.33 18.38
C LYS A 138 3.19 9.99 18.73
N PHE A 139 3.91 8.87 18.63
CA PHE A 139 3.36 7.55 18.90
C PHE A 139 3.80 6.97 20.25
N MET A 140 5.02 7.26 20.75
CA MET A 140 5.54 6.71 22.00
C MET A 140 4.76 7.12 23.24
N LYS A 141 4.18 8.32 23.28
CA LYS A 141 3.30 8.78 24.37
C LYS A 141 2.10 7.85 24.63
N TYR A 142 1.73 6.99 23.69
CA TYR A 142 0.65 6.02 23.85
C TYR A 142 1.15 4.63 24.23
N LEU A 143 2.45 4.37 24.10
CA LEU A 143 3.08 3.07 24.24
C LEU A 143 4.07 3.00 25.41
N THR A 144 4.14 4.04 26.22
CA THR A 144 4.95 4.10 27.45
C THR A 144 4.08 4.24 28.69
N ASN A 145 4.64 3.82 29.83
CA ASN A 145 4.11 4.11 31.15
C ASN A 145 4.57 5.52 31.62
N ASP A 146 4.17 5.90 32.85
CA ASP A 146 4.48 7.22 33.41
C ASP A 146 5.99 7.39 33.69
N ASN A 147 6.76 6.32 33.84
CA ASN A 147 8.21 6.35 33.99
C ASN A 147 8.93 6.46 32.61
N GLY A 148 8.20 6.42 31.50
CA GLY A 148 8.77 6.42 30.16
C GLY A 148 9.22 5.07 29.65
N ASP A 149 8.94 3.95 30.36
CA ASP A 149 9.25 2.61 29.90
C ASP A 149 8.23 2.15 28.87
N ILE A 150 8.67 1.37 27.87
CA ILE A 150 7.78 0.76 26.90
C ILE A 150 6.84 -0.23 27.60
N LEU A 151 5.55 -0.16 27.28
CA LEU A 151 4.55 -1.08 27.85
C LEU A 151 4.93 -2.54 27.62
N LYS A 152 4.80 -3.40 28.64
CA LYS A 152 5.11 -4.84 28.58
C LYS A 152 4.38 -5.58 27.44
N SER A 153 3.24 -5.04 26.99
CA SER A 153 2.48 -5.57 25.86
C SER A 153 3.02 -5.16 24.49
N VAL A 154 4.12 -4.40 24.40
CA VAL A 154 4.66 -3.86 23.14
C VAL A 154 6.11 -4.26 22.97
N LYS A 155 6.44 -4.83 21.81
CA LYS A 155 7.81 -5.17 21.41
C LYS A 155 8.12 -4.54 20.03
N PHE A 156 9.16 -3.73 19.99
CA PHE A 156 9.74 -3.25 18.72
C PHE A 156 10.80 -4.24 18.27
N CYS A 157 10.60 -4.83 17.08
CA CYS A 157 11.50 -5.84 16.51
C CYS A 157 12.57 -5.21 15.58
N GLY A 158 12.42 -3.93 15.22
CA GLY A 158 13.31 -3.26 14.29
C GLY A 158 13.18 -3.75 12.85
N ILE A 159 14.27 -3.64 12.09
CA ILE A 159 14.39 -4.22 10.75
C ILE A 159 14.81 -5.67 10.93
N VAL A 160 13.99 -6.59 10.43
CA VAL A 160 14.24 -8.04 10.52
C VAL A 160 14.45 -8.63 9.13
N GLY A 161 15.35 -9.57 9.04
CA GLY A 161 15.69 -10.33 7.83
C GLY A 161 14.87 -11.61 7.70
N VAL A 162 15.57 -12.74 7.61
CA VAL A 162 14.98 -14.08 7.42
C VAL A 162 14.11 -14.51 8.62
N GLU A 163 14.42 -14.03 9.82
CA GLU A 163 13.68 -14.29 11.05
C GLU A 163 12.27 -13.63 11.07
N LYS A 164 11.97 -12.79 10.09
CA LYS A 164 10.64 -12.17 9.93
C LYS A 164 9.51 -13.20 9.97
N ASN A 165 9.70 -14.32 9.29
CA ASN A 165 8.68 -15.37 9.21
C ASN A 165 8.41 -16.00 10.58
N GLU A 166 9.41 -16.18 11.42
CA GLU A 166 9.22 -16.72 12.77
C GLU A 166 8.41 -15.79 13.68
N ILE A 167 8.55 -14.47 13.48
CA ILE A 167 7.72 -13.48 14.18
C ILE A 167 6.29 -13.54 13.63
N LEU A 168 6.13 -13.58 12.32
CA LEU A 168 4.84 -13.58 11.66
C LEU A 168 4.04 -14.87 11.91
N LYS A 169 4.68 -16.04 12.01
CA LYS A 169 4.00 -17.31 12.35
C LYS A 169 3.23 -17.26 13.68
N LYS A 170 3.62 -16.39 14.61
CA LYS A 170 2.94 -16.18 15.91
C LYS A 170 1.83 -15.14 15.82
N THR A 171 1.66 -14.46 14.70
CA THR A 171 0.75 -13.34 14.52
C THR A 171 -0.69 -13.81 14.29
N MET A 172 -1.62 -13.31 15.09
CA MET A 172 -3.05 -13.54 14.90
C MET A 172 -3.71 -12.51 13.99
N VAL A 173 -3.28 -11.23 14.08
CA VAL A 173 -3.82 -10.13 13.26
C VAL A 173 -2.68 -9.25 12.76
N GLY A 174 -2.61 -9.05 11.45
CA GLY A 174 -1.69 -8.12 10.81
C GLY A 174 -2.26 -6.71 10.75
N VAL A 175 -1.40 -5.69 10.84
CA VAL A 175 -1.74 -4.29 10.59
C VAL A 175 -0.69 -3.68 9.69
N VAL A 176 -1.13 -3.10 8.57
CA VAL A 176 -0.27 -2.37 7.63
C VAL A 176 -0.89 -1.03 7.27
N ASN A 177 -0.09 -0.02 7.14
CA ASN A 177 -0.42 1.33 6.65
C ASN A 177 -1.83 1.83 7.05
N PRO A 178 -2.12 2.03 8.33
CA PRO A 178 -3.46 2.40 8.79
C PRO A 178 -3.92 3.82 8.39
N THR A 179 -3.05 4.66 7.84
CA THR A 179 -3.43 5.98 7.28
C THR A 179 -3.79 5.90 5.81
N ALA A 180 -3.16 4.99 5.05
CA ALA A 180 -3.23 4.95 3.59
C ALA A 180 -3.04 6.33 2.94
N ILE A 181 -2.05 7.10 3.43
CA ILE A 181 -1.71 8.40 2.82
C ILE A 181 -1.00 8.18 1.49
N SER A 182 -0.11 7.19 1.43
CA SER A 182 0.60 6.79 0.23
C SER A 182 0.81 5.28 0.24
N GLU A 183 0.24 4.58 -0.75
CA GLU A 183 0.42 3.14 -0.94
C GLU A 183 0.04 2.75 -2.36
N THR A 184 0.99 2.29 -3.13
CA THR A 184 0.74 1.84 -4.51
C THR A 184 0.36 0.37 -4.59
N PHE A 185 0.89 -0.50 -3.69
CA PHE A 185 0.58 -1.94 -3.70
C PHE A 185 0.48 -2.55 -2.28
N CYS A 186 1.49 -2.39 -1.43
CA CYS A 186 1.63 -2.98 -0.09
C CYS A 186 2.10 -4.44 -0.05
N ILE A 187 3.38 -4.66 -0.35
CA ILE A 187 4.03 -5.97 -0.26
C ILE A 187 3.84 -6.61 1.14
N SER A 188 3.96 -5.82 2.22
CA SER A 188 3.79 -6.30 3.59
C SER A 188 2.42 -6.95 3.86
N ALA A 189 1.37 -6.46 3.19
CA ALA A 189 0.04 -7.08 3.30
C ALA A 189 0.03 -8.46 2.67
N VAL A 190 0.59 -8.60 1.47
CA VAL A 190 0.65 -9.87 0.74
C VAL A 190 1.51 -10.90 1.47
N GLU A 191 2.65 -10.49 2.03
CA GLU A 191 3.49 -11.36 2.87
C GLU A 191 2.73 -11.93 4.07
N MET A 192 1.94 -11.11 4.75
CA MET A 192 1.08 -11.58 5.84
C MET A 192 -0.02 -12.51 5.35
N GLU A 193 -0.67 -12.19 4.23
CA GLU A 193 -1.72 -13.01 3.63
C GLU A 193 -1.22 -14.39 3.21
N LEU A 194 -0.01 -14.48 2.64
CA LEU A 194 0.62 -15.75 2.27
C LEU A 194 0.86 -16.67 3.47
N LEU A 195 1.07 -16.11 4.66
CA LEU A 195 1.16 -16.85 5.91
C LEU A 195 -0.21 -17.14 6.57
N GLY A 196 -1.31 -16.73 5.95
CA GLY A 196 -2.66 -16.90 6.48
C GLY A 196 -3.03 -15.92 7.60
N ILE A 197 -2.38 -14.75 7.65
CA ILE A 197 -2.64 -13.72 8.65
C ILE A 197 -3.65 -12.73 8.09
N PRO A 198 -4.87 -12.62 8.62
CA PRO A 198 -5.82 -11.62 8.19
C PRO A 198 -5.34 -10.22 8.59
N VAL A 199 -5.44 -9.28 7.64
CA VAL A 199 -4.90 -7.93 7.81
C VAL A 199 -6.00 -6.93 8.11
N VAL A 200 -5.71 -5.98 9.02
CA VAL A 200 -6.53 -4.80 9.29
C VAL A 200 -5.82 -3.56 8.76
N THR A 201 -6.47 -2.84 7.85
CA THR A 201 -5.91 -1.65 7.21
C THR A 201 -6.98 -0.64 6.83
N LYS A 202 -6.58 0.54 6.35
CA LYS A 202 -7.51 1.51 5.76
C LYS A 202 -7.88 1.10 4.33
N GLY A 203 -9.18 1.05 4.01
CA GLY A 203 -9.67 0.61 2.70
C GLY A 203 -9.49 1.67 1.62
N LYS A 204 -8.25 2.00 1.27
CA LYS A 204 -7.92 3.03 0.28
C LYS A 204 -6.61 2.70 -0.46
N LEU A 205 -6.45 3.26 -1.65
CA LEU A 205 -5.26 3.13 -2.48
C LEU A 205 -4.92 1.66 -2.82
N GLY A 206 -3.67 1.32 -3.09
CA GLY A 206 -3.23 -0.03 -3.43
C GLY A 206 -3.62 -1.12 -2.42
N LEU A 207 -3.93 -0.73 -1.17
CA LEU A 207 -4.45 -1.65 -0.16
C LEU A 207 -5.80 -2.30 -0.55
N CYS A 208 -6.59 -1.65 -1.40
CA CYS A 208 -7.83 -2.22 -1.92
C CYS A 208 -7.62 -3.37 -2.90
N ASP A 209 -6.44 -3.43 -3.52
CA ASP A 209 -6.07 -4.54 -4.40
C ASP A 209 -5.48 -5.72 -3.61
N THR A 210 -4.71 -5.44 -2.58
CA THR A 210 -4.08 -6.47 -1.75
C THR A 210 -5.01 -7.05 -0.68
N ILE A 211 -5.93 -6.27 -0.11
CA ILE A 211 -6.83 -6.73 0.95
C ILE A 211 -8.29 -6.71 0.47
N LYS A 212 -8.95 -7.86 0.49
CA LYS A 212 -10.39 -7.96 0.20
C LYS A 212 -11.20 -7.89 1.49
N ASN A 213 -11.86 -6.74 1.69
CA ASN A 213 -12.64 -6.48 2.91
C ASN A 213 -13.68 -7.57 3.20
N LYS A 214 -13.70 -8.06 4.45
CA LYS A 214 -14.57 -9.15 4.95
C LYS A 214 -14.31 -10.50 4.28
N TYR A 215 -13.20 -10.65 3.55
CA TYR A 215 -12.82 -11.89 2.90
C TYR A 215 -11.39 -12.33 3.29
N THR A 216 -10.36 -11.50 3.04
CA THR A 216 -8.97 -11.77 3.46
C THR A 216 -8.56 -11.00 4.71
N GLY A 217 -9.31 -9.97 5.07
CA GLY A 217 -9.06 -9.09 6.20
C GLY A 217 -10.22 -8.13 6.45
N LEU A 218 -9.95 -7.08 7.21
CA LEU A 218 -10.94 -6.05 7.50
C LEU A 218 -10.38 -4.66 7.15
N THR A 219 -11.17 -3.89 6.40
CA THR A 219 -10.82 -2.49 6.12
C THR A 219 -11.72 -1.53 6.87
N PHE A 220 -11.15 -0.41 7.32
CA PHE A 220 -11.88 0.66 7.99
C PHE A 220 -11.78 1.97 7.20
N LEU A 221 -12.75 2.86 7.41
CA LEU A 221 -12.76 4.21 6.83
C LEU A 221 -12.16 5.24 7.79
N PHE A 222 -12.53 5.17 9.07
CA PHE A 222 -12.13 6.15 10.08
C PHE A 222 -11.06 5.57 11.01
N GLU A 223 -9.90 6.19 11.06
CA GLU A 223 -8.72 5.76 11.84
C GLU A 223 -9.03 5.50 13.32
N LYS A 224 -9.90 6.34 13.92
CA LYS A 224 -10.33 6.20 15.32
C LYS A 224 -10.99 4.85 15.64
N ASN A 225 -11.40 4.09 14.64
CA ASN A 225 -12.11 2.82 14.77
C ASN A 225 -11.21 1.59 14.60
N ILE A 226 -9.92 1.71 14.25
CA ILE A 226 -9.03 0.57 13.98
C ILE A 226 -9.07 -0.50 15.07
N TYR A 227 -9.12 -0.09 16.35
CA TYR A 227 -9.16 -1.01 17.48
C TYR A 227 -10.37 -1.95 17.44
N LYS A 228 -11.53 -1.51 16.94
CA LYS A 228 -12.74 -2.35 16.83
C LYS A 228 -12.52 -3.53 15.88
N TYR A 229 -11.83 -3.30 14.78
CA TYR A 229 -11.54 -4.32 13.76
C TYR A 229 -10.49 -5.31 14.25
N ILE A 230 -9.46 -4.84 14.96
CA ILE A 230 -8.45 -5.68 15.62
C ILE A 230 -9.12 -6.57 16.67
N ILE A 231 -9.88 -6.00 17.61
CA ILE A 231 -10.59 -6.74 18.65
C ILE A 231 -11.53 -7.79 18.05
N LYS A 232 -12.24 -7.44 16.96
CA LYS A 232 -13.14 -8.36 16.27
C LYS A 232 -12.42 -9.62 15.78
N LEU A 233 -11.24 -9.47 15.16
CA LEU A 233 -10.46 -10.61 14.68
C LEU A 233 -9.75 -11.38 15.81
N LEU A 234 -9.38 -10.72 16.91
CA LEU A 234 -8.80 -11.37 18.07
C LEU A 234 -9.82 -12.21 18.86
N LYS A 235 -11.09 -11.74 18.95
CA LYS A 235 -12.16 -12.44 19.67
C LYS A 235 -12.79 -13.57 18.85
N ASP A 236 -12.99 -13.39 17.57
CA ASP A 236 -13.67 -14.35 16.68
C ASP A 236 -12.64 -15.22 15.95
N LYS A 237 -12.18 -16.27 16.63
CA LYS A 237 -11.15 -17.19 16.12
C LYS A 237 -11.58 -17.90 14.84
N THR A 238 -12.86 -18.28 14.73
CA THR A 238 -13.41 -18.93 13.52
C THR A 238 -13.33 -17.99 12.32
N LYS A 239 -13.75 -16.74 12.48
CA LYS A 239 -13.63 -15.74 11.43
C LYS A 239 -12.18 -15.45 11.07
N ASN A 240 -11.31 -15.33 12.08
CA ASN A 240 -9.88 -15.11 11.87
C ASN A 240 -9.27 -16.23 11.05
N GLN A 241 -9.56 -17.49 11.36
CA GLN A 241 -9.08 -18.64 10.62
C GLN A 241 -9.59 -18.62 9.18
N ARG A 242 -10.90 -18.46 8.97
CA ARG A 242 -11.50 -18.41 7.64
C ARG A 242 -10.89 -17.30 6.78
N TYR A 243 -10.68 -16.10 7.34
CA TYR A 243 -10.06 -15.01 6.60
C TYR A 243 -8.59 -15.30 6.27
N GLY A 244 -7.88 -15.99 7.17
CA GLY A 244 -6.51 -16.43 6.90
C GLY A 244 -6.41 -17.44 5.77
N GLU A 245 -7.30 -18.43 5.73
CA GLU A 245 -7.39 -19.41 4.64
C GLU A 245 -7.71 -18.74 3.30
N ASN A 246 -8.69 -17.84 3.29
CA ASN A 246 -9.02 -17.03 2.12
C ASN A 246 -7.85 -16.15 1.67
N ALA A 247 -7.09 -15.59 2.62
CA ALA A 247 -5.93 -14.74 2.35
C ALA A 247 -4.83 -15.51 1.60
N ILE A 248 -4.50 -16.73 2.05
CA ILE A 248 -3.55 -17.61 1.35
C ILE A 248 -4.01 -17.87 -0.09
N GLN A 249 -5.26 -18.30 -0.26
CA GLN A 249 -5.79 -18.60 -1.60
C GLN A 249 -5.78 -17.39 -2.52
N PHE A 250 -6.20 -16.23 -1.98
CA PHE A 250 -6.21 -14.98 -2.73
C PHE A 250 -4.82 -14.51 -3.12
N ALA A 251 -3.87 -14.51 -2.18
CA ALA A 251 -2.51 -14.06 -2.44
C ALA A 251 -1.78 -15.00 -3.42
N ARG A 252 -1.91 -16.31 -3.25
CA ARG A 252 -1.36 -17.31 -4.19
C ARG A 252 -1.90 -17.13 -5.61
N LYS A 253 -3.21 -16.92 -5.74
CA LYS A 253 -3.86 -16.76 -7.05
C LYS A 253 -3.44 -15.50 -7.80
N ASN A 254 -3.01 -14.43 -7.09
CA ASN A 254 -2.83 -13.12 -7.72
C ASN A 254 -1.39 -12.61 -7.71
N PHE A 255 -0.53 -13.04 -6.78
CA PHE A 255 0.75 -12.35 -6.51
C PHE A 255 1.97 -13.27 -6.52
N GLN A 256 1.81 -14.56 -6.85
CA GLN A 256 2.94 -15.48 -6.96
C GLN A 256 3.81 -15.17 -8.18
N PRO A 257 5.14 -15.43 -8.08
CA PRO A 257 6.10 -15.16 -9.16
C PRO A 257 5.68 -15.74 -10.51
N GLU A 258 5.19 -16.98 -10.54
CA GLU A 258 4.83 -17.68 -11.78
C GLU A 258 3.74 -16.95 -12.56
N ILE A 259 2.78 -16.36 -11.83
CA ILE A 259 1.67 -15.60 -12.43
C ILE A 259 2.16 -14.25 -12.94
N ILE A 260 2.96 -13.56 -12.13
CA ILE A 260 3.45 -12.21 -12.45
C ILE A 260 4.48 -12.26 -13.57
N ILE A 261 5.41 -13.23 -13.55
CA ILE A 261 6.42 -13.43 -14.60
C ILE A 261 5.72 -13.73 -15.96
N LYS A 262 4.65 -14.55 -15.94
CA LYS A 262 3.87 -14.83 -17.15
C LYS A 262 3.25 -13.56 -17.72
N GLN A 263 2.66 -12.68 -16.86
CA GLN A 263 2.09 -11.40 -17.30
C GLN A 263 3.16 -10.47 -17.90
N TRP A 264 4.34 -10.40 -17.30
CA TRP A 264 5.46 -9.65 -17.84
C TRP A 264 5.93 -10.21 -19.19
N TYR A 265 6.04 -11.53 -19.30
CA TYR A 265 6.40 -12.18 -20.56
C TYR A 265 5.41 -11.87 -21.68
N GLU A 266 4.11 -12.00 -21.42
CA GLU A 266 3.04 -11.67 -22.37
C GLU A 266 3.09 -10.18 -22.77
N LEU A 267 3.37 -9.27 -21.83
CA LEU A 267 3.54 -7.85 -22.11
C LEU A 267 4.72 -7.60 -23.03
N LEU A 268 5.88 -8.23 -22.76
CA LEU A 268 7.09 -8.05 -23.57
C LEU A 268 6.91 -8.52 -25.00
N GLN A 269 6.14 -9.59 -25.22
CA GLN A 269 5.84 -10.07 -26.57
C GLN A 269 4.88 -9.16 -27.35
N ARG A 270 4.13 -8.31 -26.65
CA ARG A 270 3.10 -7.44 -27.23
C ARG A 270 3.38 -5.95 -27.04
N LEU A 271 4.66 -5.56 -27.02
CA LEU A 271 5.04 -4.17 -26.74
C LEU A 271 4.46 -3.17 -27.73
N ASP A 272 4.32 -3.56 -29.00
CA ASP A 272 3.89 -2.69 -30.10
C ASP A 272 2.39 -2.82 -30.41
N THR A 273 1.61 -3.54 -29.57
CA THR A 273 0.16 -3.67 -29.75
C THR A 273 -0.61 -2.50 -29.13
N ASP A 274 -1.80 -2.24 -29.68
CA ASP A 274 -2.65 -1.11 -29.36
C ASP A 274 -3.19 -1.06 -27.92
N GLU A 275 -3.91 0.02 -27.64
CA GLU A 275 -4.53 0.36 -26.34
C GLU A 275 -5.36 -0.77 -25.76
N ILE A 276 -4.95 -1.30 -24.62
CA ILE A 276 -5.77 -2.20 -23.81
C ILE A 276 -6.48 -1.37 -22.73
N TYR A 277 -7.76 -1.05 -22.96
CA TYR A 277 -8.57 -0.40 -21.92
C TYR A 277 -8.98 -1.40 -20.84
N ILE A 278 -8.51 -1.18 -19.61
CA ILE A 278 -8.89 -1.97 -18.46
C ILE A 278 -10.00 -1.24 -17.72
N LYS A 279 -11.20 -1.85 -17.67
CA LYS A 279 -12.35 -1.28 -16.99
C LYS A 279 -12.04 -1.04 -15.50
N PRO A 280 -12.35 0.17 -14.94
CA PRO A 280 -12.14 0.46 -13.53
C PRO A 280 -12.84 -0.53 -12.60
N ASN A 281 -12.22 -0.83 -11.47
CA ASN A 281 -12.82 -1.70 -10.47
C ASN A 281 -13.90 -0.96 -9.68
N ASN A 282 -15.09 -1.56 -9.53
CA ASN A 282 -16.21 -0.96 -8.80
C ASN A 282 -16.22 -1.27 -7.30
N TYR A 283 -15.37 -2.17 -6.82
CA TYR A 283 -15.40 -2.70 -5.46
C TYR A 283 -14.64 -1.85 -4.43
N TYR A 284 -13.91 -0.81 -4.85
CA TYR A 284 -13.17 0.04 -3.94
C TYR A 284 -13.39 1.52 -4.21
N PHE A 285 -13.13 2.31 -3.17
CA PHE A 285 -13.17 3.76 -3.26
C PHE A 285 -11.90 4.27 -3.93
N ASN A 286 -12.07 5.04 -5.00
CA ASN A 286 -11.00 5.75 -5.69
C ASN A 286 -11.37 7.23 -5.76
N ASP A 287 -10.46 8.11 -5.39
CA ASP A 287 -10.68 9.56 -5.40
C ASP A 287 -11.08 10.03 -6.80
N PHE A 288 -12.25 10.67 -6.88
CA PHE A 288 -12.82 11.20 -8.14
C PHE A 288 -13.09 10.15 -9.24
N LYS A 289 -13.24 8.88 -8.89
CA LYS A 289 -13.40 7.78 -9.84
C LYS A 289 -14.44 8.03 -10.92
N TRP A 290 -15.66 8.40 -10.54
CA TRP A 290 -16.73 8.64 -11.50
C TRP A 290 -16.44 9.87 -12.40
N LEU A 291 -15.83 10.93 -11.81
CA LEU A 291 -15.37 12.10 -12.59
C LEU A 291 -14.30 11.71 -13.61
N ARG A 292 -13.34 10.86 -13.22
CA ARG A 292 -12.31 10.37 -14.14
C ARG A 292 -12.91 9.55 -15.28
N VAL A 293 -13.87 8.67 -14.99
CA VAL A 293 -14.56 7.88 -16.02
C VAL A 293 -15.31 8.78 -17.00
N MET A 294 -16.04 9.78 -16.51
CA MET A 294 -16.72 10.77 -17.37
C MET A 294 -15.71 11.60 -18.17
N ASN A 295 -14.68 12.13 -17.50
CA ASN A 295 -13.65 12.95 -18.14
C ASN A 295 -12.90 12.16 -19.22
N ARG A 296 -12.60 10.87 -19.02
CA ARG A 296 -12.03 10.03 -20.06
C ARG A 296 -12.90 10.00 -21.32
N ARG A 297 -14.23 9.86 -21.18
CA ARG A 297 -15.13 9.87 -22.35
C ARG A 297 -15.04 11.20 -23.11
N ILE A 298 -15.12 12.31 -22.39
CA ILE A 298 -14.99 13.66 -22.98
C ILE A 298 -13.64 13.80 -23.68
N ARG A 299 -12.56 13.41 -23.04
CA ARG A 299 -11.20 13.54 -23.58
C ARG A 299 -10.94 12.64 -24.79
N LYS A 300 -11.56 11.45 -24.85
CA LYS A 300 -11.51 10.61 -26.06
C LYS A 300 -12.22 11.25 -27.25
N THR A 301 -13.34 11.95 -27.03
CA THR A 301 -14.12 12.59 -28.10
C THR A 301 -13.50 13.91 -28.56
N LEU A 302 -13.07 14.77 -27.62
CA LEU A 302 -12.55 16.10 -27.90
C LEU A 302 -11.05 16.18 -28.11
N GLY A 303 -10.34 15.09 -27.83
CA GLY A 303 -8.87 15.00 -27.86
C GLY A 303 -8.21 15.36 -26.53
N TYR A 304 -7.19 14.57 -26.16
CA TYR A 304 -6.45 14.72 -24.90
C TYR A 304 -5.69 16.05 -24.80
N ASN A 305 -5.29 16.63 -25.93
CA ASN A 305 -4.55 17.89 -25.97
C ASN A 305 -5.44 19.13 -25.80
N HIS A 306 -6.73 19.01 -26.06
CA HIS A 306 -7.70 20.09 -25.97
C HIS A 306 -8.52 20.11 -24.67
N THR A 307 -8.25 19.16 -23.79
CA THR A 307 -9.00 18.95 -22.56
C THR A 307 -8.09 18.73 -21.37
N VAL A 308 -8.58 19.01 -20.16
CA VAL A 308 -7.79 18.93 -18.91
C VAL A 308 -8.14 17.64 -18.16
N SER A 309 -7.12 16.94 -17.66
CA SER A 309 -7.30 15.77 -16.77
C SER A 309 -7.58 16.19 -15.32
N ILE A 310 -8.11 15.25 -14.54
CA ILE A 310 -8.32 15.49 -13.10
C ILE A 310 -6.99 15.72 -12.36
N ASN A 311 -5.93 14.99 -12.70
CA ASN A 311 -4.62 15.21 -12.07
C ASN A 311 -4.01 16.58 -12.47
N GLN A 312 -4.19 16.99 -13.71
CA GLN A 312 -3.77 18.31 -14.19
C GLN A 312 -4.52 19.42 -13.45
N LEU A 313 -5.83 19.29 -13.28
CA LEU A 313 -6.64 20.22 -12.50
C LEU A 313 -6.15 20.31 -11.05
N ILE A 314 -5.94 19.17 -10.40
CA ILE A 314 -5.39 19.09 -9.02
C ILE A 314 -4.01 19.76 -8.95
N TYR A 315 -3.15 19.53 -9.93
CA TYR A 315 -1.82 20.18 -10.00
C TYR A 315 -1.93 21.69 -10.04
N TYR A 316 -2.77 22.26 -10.90
CA TYR A 316 -2.93 23.70 -11.00
C TYR A 316 -3.56 24.32 -9.76
N ILE A 317 -4.56 23.67 -9.16
CA ILE A 317 -5.14 24.12 -7.88
C ILE A 317 -4.07 24.17 -6.79
N LYS A 318 -3.27 23.11 -6.65
CA LYS A 318 -2.18 23.08 -5.65
C LYS A 318 -1.13 24.15 -5.92
N LYS A 319 -0.80 24.42 -7.18
CA LYS A 319 0.17 25.46 -7.55
C LYS A 319 -0.38 26.85 -7.23
N PHE A 320 -1.66 27.11 -7.52
CA PHE A 320 -2.33 28.36 -7.18
C PHE A 320 -2.36 28.61 -5.67
N LEU A 321 -2.79 27.63 -4.87
CA LEU A 321 -2.83 27.72 -3.42
C LEU A 321 -1.43 27.96 -2.79
N LYS A 322 -0.39 27.32 -3.34
CA LYS A 322 1.00 27.59 -2.88
C LYS A 322 1.49 28.99 -3.24
N GLY A 323 1.01 29.57 -4.34
CA GLY A 323 1.32 30.96 -4.73
C GLY A 323 0.61 32.00 -3.86
N MET A 324 -0.54 31.63 -3.24
CA MET A 324 -1.26 32.53 -2.31
C MET A 324 -0.69 32.56 -0.90
N ILE A 325 0.16 31.59 -0.51
CA ILE A 325 0.75 31.47 0.81
C ILE A 325 2.17 32.11 0.85
N ARG A 326 2.66 32.59 -0.28
CA ARG A 326 3.87 33.41 -0.41
C ARG A 326 3.49 34.90 -0.49
#